data_04eb71d208e8ac66c3c08d7a23172568
#
_entry.id   04eb71d208e8ac66c3c08d7a23172568
#
_cell.length_a   1.000
_cell.length_b   1.000
_cell.length_c   1.000
_cell.angle_alpha   90.00
_cell.angle_beta   90.00
_cell.angle_gamma   90.00
#
_symmetry.space_group_name_H-M   'P 1'
#
loop_
_entity.id
_entity.type
_entity.pdbx_description
1 polymer ?
#
loop_
_entity_poly.entity_id
_entity_poly.type
_entity_poly.pdbx_seq_one_letter_code
_entity_poly.pdbx_strand_id
1 'polypeptide(L)'
;AKVLHENFGIKLGVINTVHAYTNDQRLADVPHSDWRRSRAAAENVIPTTTGAARAVGKVLPELDGKLDGIAMRVPVPDGSVVDLNVLLEQSVNVDQVNDAVRSAADSGPVADVLDYSTLPIVSTDIIGNKHSSIFDAPFTRVIDNNFVKTLNWYDNEWGYSNRVVDLLILLGSFEQRMNTSGSFDHL
;
A
#
# COMPACT_ATOMS: atom_id res chain seq x y z
N ALA A 1 -4.87 0.77 -5.51
CA ALA A 1 -4.92 0.33 -6.93
C ALA A 1 -6.19 -0.45 -7.22
N LYS A 2 -6.55 -1.47 -6.41
CA LYS A 2 -7.76 -2.30 -6.60
C LYS A 2 -9.02 -1.46 -6.75
N VAL A 3 -9.28 -0.56 -5.78
CA VAL A 3 -10.48 0.30 -5.79
C VAL A 3 -10.55 1.16 -7.05
N LEU A 4 -9.43 1.81 -7.42
CA LEU A 4 -9.38 2.65 -8.61
C LEU A 4 -9.58 1.85 -9.90
N HIS A 5 -8.99 0.64 -9.96
CA HIS A 5 -9.10 -0.20 -11.15
C HIS A 5 -10.51 -0.75 -11.34
N GLU A 6 -11.14 -1.26 -10.28
CA GLU A 6 -12.48 -1.83 -10.34
C GLU A 6 -13.57 -0.78 -10.65
N ASN A 7 -13.38 0.47 -10.21
CA ASN A 7 -14.36 1.54 -10.46
C ASN A 7 -14.13 2.29 -11.76
N PHE A 8 -12.86 2.52 -12.16
CA PHE A 8 -12.53 3.47 -13.22
C PHE A 8 -11.60 2.93 -14.30
N GLY A 9 -11.03 1.73 -14.12
CA GLY A 9 -10.04 1.14 -15.01
C GLY A 9 -8.68 1.88 -14.96
N ILE A 10 -7.60 1.18 -14.62
CA ILE A 10 -6.23 1.73 -14.70
C ILE A 10 -5.62 1.31 -16.04
N LYS A 11 -5.21 2.29 -16.85
CA LYS A 11 -4.43 2.07 -18.07
C LYS A 11 -2.97 1.81 -17.78
N LEU A 12 -2.38 2.70 -17.00
CA LEU A 12 -0.99 2.64 -16.55
C LEU A 12 -0.79 3.56 -15.34
N GLY A 13 0.34 3.41 -14.65
CA GLY A 13 0.65 4.29 -13.53
C GLY A 13 2.06 4.14 -12.99
N VAL A 14 2.43 5.07 -12.13
CA VAL A 14 3.71 5.10 -11.43
C VAL A 14 3.47 5.19 -9.93
N ILE A 15 4.22 4.36 -9.19
CA ILE A 15 4.24 4.36 -7.73
C ILE A 15 5.56 4.98 -7.27
N ASN A 16 5.49 5.99 -6.44
CA ASN A 16 6.64 6.45 -5.68
C ASN A 16 6.37 6.26 -4.19
N THR A 17 7.14 5.41 -3.55
CA THR A 17 7.02 5.18 -2.11
C THR A 17 8.01 6.05 -1.37
N VAL A 18 7.55 7.02 -0.60
CA VAL A 18 8.37 7.73 0.39
C VAL A 18 8.33 6.89 1.66
N HIS A 19 9.48 6.27 1.99
CA HIS A 19 9.53 5.16 2.93
C HIS A 19 10.49 5.45 4.08
N ALA A 20 10.06 5.14 5.29
CA ALA A 20 10.92 5.11 6.46
C ALA A 20 12.16 4.23 6.22
N TYR A 21 13.27 4.52 6.88
CA TYR A 21 14.43 3.62 6.82
C TYR A 21 14.12 2.29 7.54
N THR A 22 14.82 1.23 7.16
CA THR A 22 14.61 -0.12 7.69
C THR A 22 15.95 -0.75 8.06
N ASN A 23 15.91 -1.96 8.63
CA ASN A 23 17.10 -2.73 9.04
C ASN A 23 18.09 -3.00 7.90
N ASP A 24 17.69 -2.90 6.64
CA ASP A 24 18.56 -2.97 5.47
C ASP A 24 19.52 -1.75 5.38
N GLN A 25 19.22 -0.68 6.10
CA GLN A 25 19.98 0.57 6.12
C GLN A 25 20.66 0.77 7.46
N ARG A 26 21.81 1.46 7.45
CA ARG A 26 22.58 1.81 8.64
C ARG A 26 22.45 3.29 8.95
N LEU A 27 22.68 3.66 10.21
CA LEU A 27 22.66 5.08 10.63
C LEU A 27 23.90 5.84 10.16
N ALA A 28 25.02 5.15 9.98
CA ALA A 28 26.26 5.71 9.43
C ALA A 28 26.58 5.09 8.07
N ASP A 29 27.46 5.75 7.29
CA ASP A 29 27.97 5.22 6.03
C ASP A 29 28.69 3.88 6.28
N VAL A 30 28.30 2.84 5.55
CA VAL A 30 28.90 1.50 5.63
C VAL A 30 28.91 0.83 4.26
N PRO A 31 29.78 -0.15 4.02
CA PRO A 31 29.75 -0.94 2.78
C PRO A 31 28.40 -1.62 2.56
N HIS A 32 27.87 -1.48 1.34
CA HIS A 32 26.64 -2.12 0.87
C HIS A 32 26.77 -2.39 -0.63
N SER A 33 26.10 -3.44 -1.14
CA SER A 33 26.09 -3.77 -2.58
C SER A 33 25.44 -2.68 -3.44
N ASP A 34 24.43 -2.01 -2.91
CA ASP A 34 23.84 -0.79 -3.47
C ASP A 34 24.58 0.43 -2.88
N TRP A 35 25.28 1.17 -3.72
CA TRP A 35 26.04 2.36 -3.34
C TRP A 35 25.21 3.47 -2.69
N ARG A 36 23.93 3.58 -3.05
CA ARG A 36 23.01 4.54 -2.43
C ARG A 36 22.61 4.11 -1.02
N ARG A 37 22.36 2.80 -0.83
CA ARG A 37 22.02 2.24 0.49
C ARG A 37 23.20 2.14 1.44
N SER A 38 24.42 2.35 0.95
CA SER A 38 25.62 2.46 1.79
C SER A 38 25.69 3.76 2.59
N ARG A 39 24.87 4.75 2.23
CA ARG A 39 24.88 6.08 2.86
C ARG A 39 24.01 6.11 4.12
N ALA A 40 24.39 7.00 5.05
CA ALA A 40 23.70 7.19 6.34
C ALA A 40 22.18 7.46 6.16
N ALA A 41 21.37 6.56 6.68
CA ALA A 41 19.92 6.58 6.49
C ALA A 41 19.23 7.78 7.17
N ALA A 42 19.77 8.23 8.31
CA ALA A 42 19.18 9.31 9.09
C ALA A 42 19.54 10.72 8.54
N GLU A 43 20.37 10.81 7.50
CA GLU A 43 20.87 12.08 6.95
C GLU A 43 20.59 12.26 5.46
N ASN A 44 20.09 11.22 4.79
CA ASN A 44 19.96 11.21 3.34
C ASN A 44 18.56 10.80 2.87
N VAL A 45 18.11 11.43 1.79
CA VAL A 45 17.03 10.88 0.93
C VAL A 45 17.70 9.91 -0.04
N ILE A 46 17.33 8.63 0.00
CA ILE A 46 17.98 7.56 -0.75
C ILE A 46 17.02 6.95 -1.77
N PRO A 47 17.14 7.29 -3.07
CA PRO A 47 16.40 6.61 -4.13
C PRO A 47 16.81 5.14 -4.23
N THR A 48 15.85 4.25 -4.36
CA THR A 48 16.08 2.82 -4.50
C THR A 48 14.97 2.14 -5.29
N THR A 49 15.22 0.93 -5.73
CA THR A 49 14.21 0.11 -6.37
C THR A 49 13.16 -0.37 -5.37
N THR A 50 11.94 -0.62 -5.86
CA THR A 50 10.88 -1.28 -5.09
C THR A 50 10.29 -2.44 -5.88
N GLY A 51 9.89 -3.49 -5.18
CA GLY A 51 9.11 -4.58 -5.74
C GLY A 51 7.60 -4.34 -5.72
N ALA A 52 7.13 -3.23 -5.13
CA ALA A 52 5.72 -2.99 -4.86
C ALA A 52 4.86 -3.00 -6.15
N ALA A 53 5.28 -2.30 -7.19
CA ALA A 53 4.54 -2.26 -8.46
C ALA A 53 4.38 -3.66 -9.08
N ARG A 54 5.44 -4.47 -9.10
CA ARG A 54 5.40 -5.86 -9.60
C ARG A 54 4.56 -6.77 -8.70
N ALA A 55 4.53 -6.51 -7.39
CA ALA A 55 3.71 -7.28 -6.47
C ALA A 55 2.22 -7.04 -6.72
N VAL A 56 1.82 -5.83 -7.10
CA VAL A 56 0.43 -5.53 -7.48
C VAL A 56 -0.01 -6.41 -8.66
N GLY A 57 0.79 -6.53 -9.73
CA GLY A 57 0.46 -7.38 -10.88
C GLY A 57 0.33 -8.86 -10.54
N LYS A 58 1.01 -9.35 -9.49
CA LYS A 58 0.86 -10.75 -9.04
C LYS A 58 -0.49 -11.04 -8.37
N VAL A 59 -1.08 -10.06 -7.69
CA VAL A 59 -2.37 -10.20 -6.98
C VAL A 59 -3.55 -9.64 -7.75
N LEU A 60 -3.29 -8.75 -8.69
CA LEU A 60 -4.23 -8.17 -9.65
C LEU A 60 -3.68 -8.36 -11.06
N PRO A 61 -3.87 -9.53 -11.68
CA PRO A 61 -3.26 -9.86 -12.99
C PRO A 61 -3.62 -8.86 -14.10
N GLU A 62 -4.75 -8.19 -14.01
CA GLU A 62 -5.20 -7.15 -14.93
C GLU A 62 -4.28 -5.92 -14.94
N LEU A 63 -3.51 -5.73 -13.87
CA LEU A 63 -2.53 -4.65 -13.71
C LEU A 63 -1.08 -5.09 -13.97
N ASP A 64 -0.85 -6.34 -14.38
CA ASP A 64 0.49 -6.80 -14.68
C ASP A 64 1.09 -6.00 -15.85
N GLY A 65 2.30 -5.46 -15.65
CA GLY A 65 2.98 -4.59 -16.60
C GLY A 65 2.40 -3.18 -16.75
N LYS A 66 1.29 -2.83 -16.07
CA LYS A 66 0.69 -1.49 -16.13
C LYS A 66 1.24 -0.52 -15.08
N LEU A 67 1.86 -1.04 -14.02
CA LEU A 67 2.41 -0.25 -12.93
C LEU A 67 3.92 -0.47 -12.83
N ASP A 68 4.67 0.62 -12.65
CA ASP A 68 6.09 0.61 -12.29
C ASP A 68 6.36 1.63 -11.18
N GLY A 69 7.56 1.60 -10.59
CA GLY A 69 7.84 2.56 -9.54
C GLY A 69 9.19 2.43 -8.87
N ILE A 70 9.43 3.40 -8.02
CA ILE A 70 10.64 3.51 -7.18
C ILE A 70 10.25 3.75 -5.73
N ALA A 71 11.26 3.68 -4.84
CA ALA A 71 11.12 4.15 -3.47
C ALA A 71 12.16 5.22 -3.16
N MET A 72 11.79 6.16 -2.31
CA MET A 72 12.65 7.15 -1.68
C MET A 72 12.71 6.83 -0.20
N ARG A 73 13.85 6.34 0.30
CA ARG A 73 14.08 6.22 1.74
C ARG A 73 14.36 7.60 2.32
N VAL A 74 13.73 7.91 3.44
CA VAL A 74 13.83 9.22 4.11
C VAL A 74 14.26 9.05 5.56
N PRO A 75 14.79 10.10 6.21
CA PRO A 75 15.23 10.08 7.61
C PRO A 75 14.07 10.03 8.62
N VAL A 76 13.17 9.05 8.47
CA VAL A 76 12.01 8.81 9.32
C VAL A 76 12.05 7.36 9.80
N PRO A 77 11.91 7.09 11.11
CA PRO A 77 12.05 5.74 11.65
C PRO A 77 10.87 4.83 11.33
N ASP A 78 9.66 5.38 11.21
CA ASP A 78 8.43 4.65 10.91
C ASP A 78 7.39 5.58 10.28
N GLY A 79 6.40 5.01 9.58
CA GLY A 79 5.38 5.76 8.85
C GLY A 79 5.82 6.13 7.44
N SER A 80 5.21 5.47 6.47
CA SER A 80 5.52 5.59 5.04
C SER A 80 4.30 6.04 4.25
N VAL A 81 4.53 6.58 3.05
CA VAL A 81 3.44 6.99 2.16
C VAL A 81 3.72 6.55 0.72
N VAL A 82 2.68 6.03 0.08
CA VAL A 82 2.65 5.76 -1.36
C VAL A 82 2.04 6.95 -2.07
N ASP A 83 2.80 7.54 -2.97
CA ASP A 83 2.34 8.48 -3.99
C ASP A 83 2.00 7.68 -5.25
N LEU A 84 0.71 7.43 -5.47
CA LEU A 84 0.21 6.69 -6.61
C LEU A 84 -0.31 7.66 -7.67
N ASN A 85 0.25 7.59 -8.86
CA ASN A 85 -0.13 8.39 -10.02
C ASN A 85 -0.59 7.46 -11.13
N VAL A 86 -1.86 7.55 -11.55
CA VAL A 86 -2.46 6.64 -12.52
C VAL A 86 -3.24 7.37 -13.60
N LEU A 87 -3.15 6.85 -14.83
CA LEU A 87 -4.02 7.21 -15.92
C LEU A 87 -5.20 6.24 -15.94
N LEU A 88 -6.41 6.76 -15.80
CA LEU A 88 -7.65 5.98 -15.79
C LEU A 88 -8.24 5.84 -17.20
N GLU A 89 -9.09 4.83 -17.39
CA GLU A 89 -9.87 4.64 -18.61
C GLU A 89 -11.07 5.59 -18.66
N GLN A 90 -11.69 5.81 -17.51
CA GLN A 90 -12.85 6.67 -17.36
C GLN A 90 -12.46 8.09 -16.94
N SER A 91 -13.23 9.06 -17.35
CA SER A 91 -13.14 10.43 -16.84
C SER A 91 -13.76 10.51 -15.46
N VAL A 92 -13.05 11.18 -14.55
CA VAL A 92 -13.44 11.32 -13.14
C VAL A 92 -13.14 12.74 -12.64
N ASN A 93 -13.78 13.12 -11.55
CA ASN A 93 -13.39 14.25 -10.72
C ASN A 93 -12.89 13.78 -9.34
N VAL A 94 -12.43 14.72 -8.51
CA VAL A 94 -11.90 14.43 -7.16
C VAL A 94 -12.95 13.77 -6.28
N ASP A 95 -14.19 14.24 -6.31
CA ASP A 95 -15.27 13.72 -5.46
C ASP A 95 -15.59 12.27 -5.80
N GLN A 96 -15.66 11.92 -7.09
CA GLN A 96 -15.91 10.55 -7.53
C GLN A 96 -14.81 9.58 -7.07
N VAL A 97 -13.54 10.01 -7.14
CA VAL A 97 -12.41 9.20 -6.65
C VAL A 97 -12.52 9.02 -5.13
N ASN A 98 -12.73 10.10 -4.40
CA ASN A 98 -12.83 10.08 -2.94
C ASN A 98 -14.02 9.25 -2.45
N ASP A 99 -15.18 9.36 -3.10
CA ASP A 99 -16.39 8.61 -2.74
C ASP A 99 -16.23 7.12 -3.00
N ALA A 100 -15.58 6.73 -4.10
CA ALA A 100 -15.29 5.33 -4.38
C ALA A 100 -14.37 4.71 -3.29
N VAL A 101 -13.33 5.45 -2.88
CA VAL A 101 -12.42 4.97 -1.83
C VAL A 101 -13.11 4.95 -0.47
N ARG A 102 -13.89 5.99 -0.13
CA ARG A 102 -14.66 6.03 1.12
C ARG A 102 -15.63 4.85 1.21
N SER A 103 -16.40 4.59 0.15
CA SER A 103 -17.33 3.46 0.11
C SER A 103 -16.62 2.12 0.30
N ALA A 104 -15.43 1.95 -0.28
CA ALA A 104 -14.64 0.74 -0.14
C ALA A 104 -14.04 0.59 1.28
N ALA A 105 -13.74 1.70 1.97
CA ALA A 105 -13.26 1.70 3.35
C ALA A 105 -14.40 1.44 4.34
N ASP A 106 -15.60 1.97 4.08
CA ASP A 106 -16.76 1.81 4.97
C ASP A 106 -17.38 0.41 4.89
N SER A 107 -17.43 -0.19 3.70
CA SER A 107 -18.16 -1.45 3.50
C SER A 107 -17.72 -2.15 2.21
N GLY A 108 -16.75 -3.00 2.28
CA GLY A 108 -16.29 -3.71 1.09
C GLY A 108 -15.28 -4.79 1.45
N PRO A 109 -14.78 -5.54 0.47
CA PRO A 109 -13.83 -6.62 0.73
C PRO A 109 -12.46 -6.13 1.24
N VAL A 110 -12.22 -4.81 1.24
CA VAL A 110 -10.98 -4.19 1.73
C VAL A 110 -11.20 -3.30 2.97
N ALA A 111 -12.42 -3.21 3.51
CA ALA A 111 -12.76 -2.34 4.64
C ALA A 111 -11.89 -2.59 5.89
N ASP A 112 -11.52 -3.84 6.17
CA ASP A 112 -10.68 -4.17 7.33
C ASP A 112 -9.22 -3.73 7.19
N VAL A 113 -8.79 -3.37 5.97
CA VAL A 113 -7.39 -3.05 5.65
C VAL A 113 -7.19 -1.69 4.98
N LEU A 114 -8.29 -1.01 4.64
CA LEU A 114 -8.30 0.32 4.05
C LEU A 114 -8.99 1.30 4.99
N ASP A 115 -8.31 2.39 5.32
CA ASP A 115 -8.86 3.51 6.08
C ASP A 115 -8.96 4.75 5.18
N TYR A 116 -9.82 5.70 5.55
CA TYR A 116 -10.07 6.94 4.82
C TYR A 116 -9.95 8.14 5.75
N SER A 117 -9.01 9.03 5.46
CA SER A 117 -8.76 10.22 6.28
C SER A 117 -9.08 11.52 5.54
N THR A 118 -9.72 12.44 6.25
CA THR A 118 -9.89 13.84 5.86
C THR A 118 -9.04 14.78 6.73
N LEU A 119 -8.29 14.23 7.68
CA LEU A 119 -7.47 14.99 8.63
C LEU A 119 -6.10 15.34 8.01
N PRO A 120 -5.46 16.42 8.46
CA PRO A 120 -4.13 16.82 8.00
C PRO A 120 -3.03 15.97 8.68
N ILE A 121 -2.99 14.68 8.35
CA ILE A 121 -2.07 13.70 8.95
C ILE A 121 -0.67 13.75 8.35
N VAL A 122 0.30 13.37 9.17
CA VAL A 122 1.71 13.18 8.79
C VAL A 122 2.19 11.80 9.26
N SER A 123 3.43 11.43 8.94
CA SER A 123 3.96 10.08 9.21
C SER A 123 3.84 9.63 10.67
N THR A 124 3.99 10.52 11.65
CA THR A 124 3.90 10.16 13.07
C THR A 124 2.46 9.88 13.53
N ASP A 125 1.46 10.39 12.83
CA ASP A 125 0.04 10.22 13.20
C ASP A 125 -0.48 8.82 12.87
N ILE A 126 0.20 8.11 11.95
CA ILE A 126 -0.25 6.78 11.50
C ILE A 126 0.51 5.63 12.19
N ILE A 127 1.45 5.94 13.07
CA ILE A 127 2.18 4.92 13.83
C ILE A 127 1.21 4.16 14.74
N GLY A 128 1.26 2.81 14.66
CA GLY A 128 0.33 1.92 15.35
C GLY A 128 -1.02 1.74 14.66
N ASN A 129 -1.27 2.36 13.50
CA ASN A 129 -2.47 2.09 12.72
C ASN A 129 -2.36 0.72 12.02
N LYS A 130 -3.35 -0.14 12.23
CA LYS A 130 -3.37 -1.52 11.70
C LYS A 130 -3.68 -1.63 10.21
N HIS A 131 -4.23 -0.57 9.60
CA HIS A 131 -4.65 -0.63 8.21
C HIS A 131 -3.44 -0.67 7.27
N SER A 132 -3.55 -1.44 6.21
CA SER A 132 -2.52 -1.55 5.18
C SER A 132 -2.44 -0.32 4.29
N SER A 133 -3.50 0.47 4.25
CA SER A 133 -3.57 1.74 3.52
C SER A 133 -4.52 2.70 4.22
N ILE A 134 -4.06 3.94 4.45
CA ILE A 134 -4.86 5.06 4.95
C ILE A 134 -4.89 6.09 3.82
N PHE A 135 -6.02 6.18 3.16
CA PHE A 135 -6.19 7.10 2.03
C PHE A 135 -6.32 8.54 2.51
N ASP A 136 -5.47 9.42 1.98
CA ASP A 136 -5.42 10.85 2.33
C ASP A 136 -6.26 11.65 1.32
N ALA A 137 -7.55 11.79 1.59
CA ALA A 137 -8.50 12.40 0.67
C ALA A 137 -8.19 13.87 0.30
N PRO A 138 -7.72 14.73 1.20
CA PRO A 138 -7.29 16.09 0.88
C PRO A 138 -6.22 16.21 -0.21
N PHE A 139 -5.41 15.16 -0.40
CA PHE A 139 -4.34 15.13 -1.40
C PHE A 139 -4.72 14.48 -2.73
N THR A 140 -5.97 14.07 -2.92
CA THR A 140 -6.44 13.62 -4.24
C THR A 140 -6.36 14.75 -5.25
N ARG A 141 -5.78 14.46 -6.41
CA ARG A 141 -5.72 15.40 -7.55
C ARG A 141 -6.16 14.68 -8.82
N VAL A 142 -6.89 15.40 -9.65
CA VAL A 142 -7.29 14.93 -10.98
C VAL A 142 -6.85 16.00 -12.01
N ILE A 143 -6.10 15.57 -13.01
CA ILE A 143 -5.64 16.39 -14.11
C ILE A 143 -6.22 15.80 -15.40
N ASP A 144 -6.68 16.63 -16.29
CA ASP A 144 -7.28 16.24 -17.59
C ASP A 144 -8.36 15.15 -17.45
N ASN A 145 -9.13 15.22 -16.36
CA ASN A 145 -10.27 14.37 -16.03
C ASN A 145 -9.96 12.87 -15.84
N ASN A 146 -8.73 12.40 -16.04
CA ASN A 146 -8.40 10.97 -15.93
C ASN A 146 -6.98 10.67 -15.44
N PHE A 147 -6.12 11.66 -15.27
CA PHE A 147 -4.85 11.48 -14.59
C PHE A 147 -5.02 11.77 -13.10
N VAL A 148 -4.96 10.73 -12.30
CA VAL A 148 -5.27 10.78 -10.86
C VAL A 148 -4.02 10.57 -10.04
N LYS A 149 -3.81 11.44 -9.05
CA LYS A 149 -2.81 11.32 -8.00
C LYS A 149 -3.49 11.11 -6.65
N THR A 150 -3.01 10.12 -5.88
CA THR A 150 -3.45 9.87 -4.51
C THR A 150 -2.27 9.68 -3.58
N LEU A 151 -2.44 10.03 -2.30
CA LEU A 151 -1.52 9.67 -1.22
C LEU A 151 -2.15 8.63 -0.31
N ASN A 152 -1.35 7.63 0.07
CA ASN A 152 -1.81 6.49 0.86
C ASN A 152 -0.76 6.18 1.92
N TRP A 153 -1.07 6.48 3.18
CA TRP A 153 -0.19 6.26 4.32
C TRP A 153 -0.27 4.82 4.82
N TYR A 154 0.79 4.36 5.44
CA TYR A 154 0.82 3.08 6.14
C TYR A 154 1.96 3.03 7.16
N ASP A 155 1.71 2.37 8.28
CA ASP A 155 2.76 1.94 9.20
C ASP A 155 3.42 0.70 8.59
N ASN A 156 4.68 0.84 8.18
CA ASN A 156 5.39 -0.22 7.45
C ASN A 156 5.78 -1.42 8.33
N GLU A 157 5.72 -1.28 9.65
CA GLU A 157 6.00 -2.34 10.62
C GLU A 157 4.70 -2.94 11.18
N TRP A 158 3.83 -2.09 11.70
CA TRP A 158 2.61 -2.54 12.37
C TRP A 158 1.56 -3.06 11.39
N GLY A 159 1.37 -2.40 10.27
CA GLY A 159 0.44 -2.84 9.22
C GLY A 159 0.78 -4.23 8.71
N TYR A 160 2.05 -4.49 8.39
CA TYR A 160 2.51 -5.81 7.97
C TYR A 160 2.33 -6.88 9.05
N SER A 161 2.68 -6.58 10.31
CA SER A 161 2.53 -7.49 11.44
C SER A 161 1.08 -7.91 11.64
N ASN A 162 0.12 -6.99 11.50
CA ASN A 162 -1.31 -7.32 11.53
C ASN A 162 -1.71 -8.27 10.39
N ARG A 163 -1.21 -8.08 9.17
CA ARG A 163 -1.50 -9.00 8.03
C ARG A 163 -0.94 -10.40 8.27
N VAL A 164 0.18 -10.53 8.94
CA VAL A 164 0.71 -11.86 9.35
C VAL A 164 -0.25 -12.54 10.32
N VAL A 165 -0.78 -11.81 11.30
CA VAL A 165 -1.77 -12.36 12.24
C VAL A 165 -3.06 -12.77 11.53
N ASP A 166 -3.58 -11.93 10.62
CA ASP A 166 -4.77 -12.24 9.83
C ASP A 166 -4.57 -13.51 8.99
N LEU A 167 -3.40 -13.68 8.39
CA LEU A 167 -3.06 -14.89 7.64
C LEU A 167 -3.03 -16.15 8.56
N LEU A 168 -2.48 -16.03 9.75
CA LEU A 168 -2.47 -17.14 10.72
C LEU A 168 -3.88 -17.53 11.15
N ILE A 169 -4.76 -16.55 11.40
CA ILE A 169 -6.17 -16.81 11.73
C ILE A 169 -6.87 -17.50 10.55
N LEU A 170 -6.63 -17.04 9.33
CA LEU A 170 -7.19 -17.63 8.12
C LEU A 170 -6.73 -19.10 7.97
N LEU A 171 -5.44 -19.39 8.11
CA LEU A 171 -4.90 -20.74 8.03
C LEU A 171 -5.50 -21.66 9.10
N GLY A 172 -5.61 -21.20 10.35
CA GLY A 172 -6.27 -21.95 11.41
C GLY A 172 -7.74 -22.29 11.13
N SER A 173 -8.45 -21.38 10.47
CA SER A 173 -9.84 -21.60 10.06
C SER A 173 -9.98 -22.68 8.96
N PHE A 174 -9.02 -22.78 8.05
CA PHE A 174 -8.98 -23.86 7.05
C PHE A 174 -8.73 -25.22 7.69
N GLU A 175 -7.80 -25.31 8.64
CA GLU A 175 -7.49 -26.55 9.34
C GLU A 175 -8.70 -27.07 10.12
N GLN A 176 -9.43 -26.20 10.81
CA GLN A 176 -10.66 -26.57 11.50
C GLN A 176 -11.74 -27.11 10.54
N ARG A 177 -11.92 -26.49 9.37
CA ARG A 177 -12.88 -26.96 8.35
C ARG A 177 -12.49 -28.31 7.79
N MET A 178 -11.22 -28.56 7.54
CA MET A 178 -10.72 -29.86 7.06
C MET A 178 -10.96 -30.98 8.10
N ASN A 179 -10.74 -30.70 9.38
CA ASN A 179 -10.94 -31.65 10.47
C ASN A 179 -12.43 -31.96 10.72
N THR A 180 -13.33 -31.00 10.48
CA THR A 180 -14.79 -31.22 10.60
C THR A 180 -15.39 -31.91 9.37
N SER A 181 -14.83 -31.76 8.19
CA SER A 181 -15.29 -32.45 6.97
C SER A 181 -14.80 -33.91 6.87
N GLY A 182 -13.74 -34.27 7.59
CA GLY A 182 -13.19 -35.63 7.63
C GLY A 182 -13.87 -36.58 8.62
N SER A 183 -14.89 -36.16 9.38
CA SER A 183 -15.55 -36.98 10.40
C SER A 183 -16.86 -37.64 9.98
N PHE A 184 -17.19 -37.71 8.69
CA PHE A 184 -18.46 -38.29 8.18
C PHE A 184 -18.33 -39.61 7.40
N ASP A 185 -17.21 -40.27 7.40
CA ASP A 185 -17.05 -41.55 6.71
C ASP A 185 -16.74 -42.70 7.70
N HIS A 186 -17.53 -42.90 8.73
CA HIS A 186 -17.63 -44.18 9.44
C HIS A 186 -18.97 -44.25 10.19
N LEU A 187 -20.04 -44.57 9.47
CA LEU A 187 -21.25 -45.24 9.97
C LEU A 187 -21.76 -46.20 8.92
#